data_13be5514f8502956ab5e9adf610497e7
#
_entry.id   13be5514f8502956ab5e9adf610497e7
#
_cell.length_a   1.000
_cell.length_b   1.000
_cell.length_c   1.000
_cell.angle_alpha   90.00
_cell.angle_beta   90.00
_cell.angle_gamma   90.00
#
_symmetry.space_group_name_H-M   'P 1'
#
loop_
_entity.id
_entity.type
_entity.pdbx_description
1 polymer ?
#
loop_
_entity_poly.entity_id
_entity_poly.type
_entity_poly.pdbx_seq_one_letter_code
_entity_poly.pdbx_strand_id
1 'polypeptide(L)'
;MLKESLIENNSIKLNQSAANWEDAIKIGTDLLVASGAIEPRYYDNIIAKVKELGPYIVLAPGLAMPHSRPEDGVIKTAFGLTTLSEPVDFNGELVSVLVTLAGNDSNNHIEGIVEITQIFDAPESSDGINIQKFLDCKTKEEVLAVIDTALNA
;
A
#
# COMPACT_ATOMS: atom_id res chain seq x y z
N MET A 1 -13.80 -0.26 3.10
CA MET A 1 -13.18 -0.24 1.75
C MET A 1 -11.88 -1.03 1.71
N LEU A 2 -10.86 -0.64 2.46
CA LEU A 2 -9.58 -1.35 2.49
C LEU A 2 -9.73 -2.79 3.02
N LYS A 3 -10.37 -2.95 4.16
CA LYS A 3 -10.51 -4.25 4.82
C LYS A 3 -11.18 -5.29 3.90
N GLU A 4 -12.32 -4.93 3.35
CA GLU A 4 -13.08 -5.81 2.47
C GLU A 4 -12.27 -6.19 1.23
N SER A 5 -11.54 -5.23 0.68
CA SER A 5 -10.69 -5.46 -0.49
C SER A 5 -9.54 -6.42 -0.17
N LEU A 6 -8.90 -6.27 0.97
CA LEU A 6 -7.81 -7.17 1.38
C LEU A 6 -8.29 -8.61 1.54
N ILE A 7 -9.50 -8.78 2.05
CA ILE A 7 -10.13 -10.10 2.19
C ILE A 7 -10.47 -10.67 0.81
N GLU A 8 -11.18 -9.89 0.00
CA GLU A 8 -11.66 -10.31 -1.32
C GLU A 8 -10.51 -10.71 -2.24
N ASN A 9 -9.44 -9.92 -2.26
CA ASN A 9 -8.31 -10.13 -3.17
C ASN A 9 -7.23 -11.01 -2.57
N ASN A 10 -7.35 -11.40 -1.29
CA ASN A 10 -6.30 -12.13 -0.57
C ASN A 10 -4.95 -11.43 -0.74
N SER A 11 -4.94 -10.11 -0.53
CA SER A 11 -3.83 -9.24 -0.94
C SER A 11 -3.03 -8.68 0.24
N ILE A 12 -2.73 -9.56 1.21
CA ILE A 12 -1.86 -9.24 2.34
C ILE A 12 -0.61 -10.12 2.27
N LYS A 13 0.57 -9.49 2.30
CA LYS A 13 1.86 -10.18 2.37
C LYS A 13 2.69 -9.54 3.47
N LEU A 14 3.00 -10.31 4.50
CA LEU A 14 3.69 -9.83 5.70
C LEU A 14 5.12 -10.34 5.76
N ASN A 15 6.01 -9.53 6.35
CA ASN A 15 7.40 -9.91 6.63
C ASN A 15 8.18 -10.32 5.37
N GLN A 16 7.97 -9.61 4.29
CA GLN A 16 8.61 -9.93 3.02
C GLN A 16 10.00 -9.30 2.91
N SER A 17 10.83 -9.86 2.05
CA SER A 17 12.14 -9.30 1.68
C SER A 17 12.08 -8.74 0.27
N ALA A 18 12.72 -7.61 0.05
CA ALA A 18 12.85 -7.04 -1.27
C ALA A 18 14.27 -6.47 -1.44
N ALA A 19 14.88 -6.69 -2.60
CA ALA A 19 16.23 -6.24 -2.86
C ALA A 19 16.33 -4.74 -3.13
N ASN A 20 15.22 -4.14 -3.61
CA ASN A 20 15.14 -2.73 -3.99
C ASN A 20 13.69 -2.28 -3.98
N TRP A 21 13.47 -0.98 -4.24
CA TRP A 21 12.13 -0.41 -4.18
C TRP A 21 11.20 -0.93 -5.29
N GLU A 22 11.74 -1.25 -6.46
CA GLU A 22 10.95 -1.83 -7.55
C GLU A 22 10.39 -3.20 -7.15
N ASP A 23 11.23 -4.04 -6.55
CA ASP A 23 10.81 -5.35 -6.08
C ASP A 23 9.79 -5.23 -4.94
N ALA A 24 9.96 -4.26 -4.06
CA ALA A 24 9.01 -4.01 -2.96
C ALA A 24 7.62 -3.67 -3.50
N ILE A 25 7.53 -2.78 -4.49
CA ILE A 25 6.26 -2.42 -5.14
C ILE A 25 5.65 -3.64 -5.83
N LYS A 26 6.47 -4.46 -6.46
CA LYS A 26 6.00 -5.61 -7.23
C LYS A 26 5.25 -6.63 -6.37
N ILE A 27 5.63 -6.79 -5.11
CA ILE A 27 4.94 -7.72 -4.21
C ILE A 27 3.43 -7.42 -4.17
N GLY A 28 3.07 -6.17 -3.95
CA GLY A 28 1.65 -5.76 -3.86
C GLY A 28 0.95 -5.77 -5.21
N THR A 29 1.60 -5.30 -6.27
CA THR A 29 0.99 -5.29 -7.60
C THR A 29 0.77 -6.72 -8.12
N ASP A 30 1.69 -7.65 -7.86
CA ASP A 30 1.51 -9.05 -8.25
C ASP A 30 0.27 -9.67 -7.59
N LEU A 31 0.00 -9.32 -6.33
CA LEU A 31 -1.21 -9.80 -5.65
C LEU A 31 -2.48 -9.31 -6.35
N LEU A 32 -2.49 -8.07 -6.79
CA LEU A 32 -3.66 -7.49 -7.45
C LEU A 32 -3.80 -7.96 -8.90
N VAL A 33 -2.71 -8.26 -9.58
CA VAL A 33 -2.76 -8.92 -10.90
C VAL A 33 -3.37 -10.32 -10.74
N ALA A 34 -2.91 -11.07 -9.74
CA ALA A 34 -3.41 -12.42 -9.48
C ALA A 34 -4.91 -12.43 -9.17
N SER A 35 -5.41 -11.41 -8.48
CA SER A 35 -6.84 -11.31 -8.16
C SER A 35 -7.69 -10.75 -9.29
N GLY A 36 -7.07 -10.28 -10.38
CA GLY A 36 -7.78 -9.70 -11.51
C GLY A 36 -8.18 -8.24 -11.32
N ALA A 37 -7.61 -7.56 -10.33
CA ALA A 37 -7.96 -6.17 -10.03
C ALA A 37 -7.22 -5.17 -10.91
N ILE A 38 -6.01 -5.51 -11.35
CA ILE A 38 -5.19 -4.63 -12.21
C ILE A 38 -4.57 -5.45 -13.35
N GLU A 39 -4.18 -4.74 -14.41
CA GLU A 39 -3.37 -5.29 -15.48
C GLU A 39 -1.88 -5.18 -15.11
N PRO A 40 -1.00 -6.07 -15.66
CA PRO A 40 0.44 -5.99 -15.38
C PRO A 40 1.06 -4.62 -15.68
N ARG A 41 0.56 -3.89 -16.67
CA ARG A 41 1.07 -2.56 -17.03
C ARG A 41 0.88 -1.50 -15.92
N TYR A 42 0.02 -1.76 -14.96
CA TYR A 42 -0.17 -0.85 -13.82
C TYR A 42 1.13 -0.73 -13.02
N TYR A 43 1.80 -1.85 -12.78
CA TYR A 43 3.12 -1.86 -12.15
C TYR A 43 4.13 -1.04 -12.96
N ASP A 44 4.22 -1.29 -14.27
CA ASP A 44 5.16 -0.59 -15.14
C ASP A 44 4.93 0.91 -15.11
N ASN A 45 3.67 1.33 -15.08
CA ASN A 45 3.31 2.75 -15.02
C ASN A 45 3.69 3.39 -13.67
N ILE A 46 3.55 2.67 -12.57
CA ILE A 46 4.02 3.15 -11.26
C ILE A 46 5.53 3.38 -11.29
N ILE A 47 6.28 2.37 -11.76
CA ILE A 47 7.74 2.45 -11.81
C ILE A 47 8.21 3.61 -12.68
N ALA A 48 7.61 3.78 -13.85
CA ALA A 48 7.97 4.86 -14.77
C ALA A 48 7.75 6.23 -14.12
N LYS A 49 6.65 6.41 -13.40
CA LYS A 49 6.35 7.68 -12.72
C LYS A 49 7.30 7.96 -11.57
N VAL A 50 7.67 6.95 -10.80
CA VAL A 50 8.63 7.13 -9.72
C VAL A 50 9.99 7.55 -10.28
N LYS A 51 10.41 6.96 -11.39
CA LYS A 51 11.67 7.35 -12.05
C LYS A 51 11.63 8.76 -12.60
N GLU A 52 10.48 9.21 -13.08
CA GLU A 52 10.30 10.55 -13.64
C GLU A 52 10.14 11.61 -12.55
N LEU A 53 9.30 11.36 -11.55
CA LEU A 53 8.87 12.35 -10.56
C LEU A 53 9.56 12.21 -9.20
N GLY A 54 10.34 11.15 -8.98
CA GLY A 54 10.90 10.83 -7.68
C GLY A 54 9.90 10.02 -6.84
N PRO A 55 10.18 9.81 -5.55
CA PRO A 55 9.38 8.89 -4.72
C PRO A 55 8.06 9.52 -4.25
N TYR A 56 7.23 9.96 -5.20
CA TYR A 56 5.94 10.62 -4.91
C TYR A 56 4.97 9.73 -4.12
N ILE A 57 5.19 8.43 -4.13
CA ILE A 57 4.34 7.46 -3.43
C ILE A 57 4.64 7.35 -1.94
N VAL A 58 5.74 7.92 -1.46
CA VAL A 58 6.07 7.91 -0.04
C VAL A 58 5.23 8.97 0.67
N LEU A 59 4.30 8.54 1.51
CA LEU A 59 3.35 9.44 2.20
C LEU A 59 3.92 10.01 3.48
N ALA A 60 4.74 9.22 4.18
CA ALA A 60 5.27 9.56 5.50
C ALA A 60 6.44 8.63 5.79
N PRO A 61 7.26 8.91 6.83
CA PRO A 61 8.38 8.05 7.16
C PRO A 61 7.97 6.59 7.32
N GLY A 62 8.54 5.72 6.49
CA GLY A 62 8.29 4.28 6.54
C GLY A 62 7.08 3.78 5.75
N LEU A 63 6.24 4.68 5.24
CA LEU A 63 4.98 4.30 4.57
C LEU A 63 4.95 4.77 3.13
N ALA A 64 4.72 3.84 2.21
CA ALA A 64 4.49 4.15 0.80
C ALA A 64 3.11 3.67 0.35
N MET A 65 2.53 4.39 -0.60
CA MET A 65 1.26 4.04 -1.22
C MET A 65 1.46 3.97 -2.74
N PRO A 66 1.95 2.82 -3.26
CA PRO A 66 2.13 2.67 -4.69
C PRO A 66 0.79 2.80 -5.42
N HIS A 67 0.74 3.71 -6.40
CA HIS A 67 -0.48 3.94 -7.19
C HIS A 67 -0.14 4.65 -8.49
N SER A 68 -1.05 4.55 -9.44
CA SER A 68 -1.04 5.28 -10.69
C SER A 68 -2.49 5.67 -11.01
N ARG A 69 -2.72 6.23 -12.20
CA ARG A 69 -4.06 6.68 -12.58
C ARG A 69 -4.97 5.49 -12.93
N PRO A 70 -6.30 5.65 -12.82
CA PRO A 70 -7.24 4.58 -13.20
C PRO A 70 -7.01 4.04 -14.60
N GLU A 71 -6.76 4.91 -15.59
CA GLU A 71 -6.53 4.53 -16.98
C GLU A 71 -5.21 3.78 -17.20
N ASP A 72 -4.34 3.74 -16.22
CA ASP A 72 -3.02 3.08 -16.33
C ASP A 72 -3.07 1.57 -16.10
N GLY A 73 -4.27 0.98 -15.97
CA GLY A 73 -4.41 -0.46 -15.88
C GLY A 73 -5.29 -0.97 -14.76
N VAL A 74 -6.17 -0.13 -14.18
CA VAL A 74 -7.09 -0.56 -13.14
C VAL A 74 -8.32 -1.22 -13.78
N ILE A 75 -8.65 -2.43 -13.31
CA ILE A 75 -9.85 -3.17 -13.73
C ILE A 75 -10.96 -2.95 -12.70
N LYS A 76 -10.64 -3.08 -11.42
CA LYS A 76 -11.58 -2.81 -10.32
C LYS A 76 -10.82 -2.19 -9.16
N THR A 77 -11.51 -1.41 -8.33
CA THR A 77 -10.91 -0.82 -7.14
C THR A 77 -10.42 -1.92 -6.19
N ALA A 78 -9.17 -1.84 -5.78
CA ALA A 78 -8.58 -2.83 -4.88
C ALA A 78 -7.39 -2.24 -4.13
N PHE A 79 -7.04 -2.90 -3.01
CA PHE A 79 -5.91 -2.55 -2.18
C PHE A 79 -5.05 -3.77 -1.91
N GLY A 80 -3.76 -3.54 -1.68
CA GLY A 80 -2.85 -4.56 -1.19
C GLY A 80 -2.08 -4.02 0.01
N LEU A 81 -1.73 -4.88 0.95
CA LEU A 81 -0.90 -4.50 2.09
C LEU A 81 0.32 -5.41 2.16
N THR A 82 1.49 -4.78 2.17
CA THR A 82 2.78 -5.48 2.25
C THR A 82 3.56 -4.90 3.42
N THR A 83 4.14 -5.76 4.26
CA THR A 83 5.13 -5.33 5.23
C THR A 83 6.47 -5.99 4.90
N LEU A 84 7.55 -5.25 5.16
CA LEU A 84 8.91 -5.71 4.87
C LEU A 84 9.65 -6.03 6.17
N SER A 85 10.41 -7.12 6.17
CA SER A 85 11.22 -7.51 7.33
C SER A 85 12.33 -6.50 7.61
N GLU A 86 12.84 -5.85 6.56
CA GLU A 86 13.81 -4.77 6.67
C GLU A 86 13.39 -3.61 5.76
N PRO A 87 13.64 -2.36 6.19
CA PRO A 87 13.30 -1.20 5.34
C PRO A 87 14.05 -1.23 4.02
N VAL A 88 13.42 -0.71 2.98
CA VAL A 88 13.99 -0.60 1.64
C VAL A 88 14.09 0.88 1.29
N ASP A 89 15.20 1.28 0.66
CA ASP A 89 15.44 2.65 0.25
C ASP A 89 14.63 3.00 -1.01
N PHE A 90 13.78 4.01 -0.90
CA PHE A 90 13.01 4.58 -2.00
C PHE A 90 13.61 5.94 -2.35
N ASN A 91 14.82 5.92 -2.96
CA ASN A 91 15.53 7.13 -3.37
C ASN A 91 15.73 8.13 -2.21
N GLY A 92 16.19 7.63 -1.08
CA GLY A 92 16.47 8.43 0.12
C GLY A 92 15.46 8.27 1.24
N GLU A 93 14.31 7.64 0.96
CA GLU A 93 13.26 7.42 1.96
C GLU A 93 13.18 5.93 2.29
N LEU A 94 13.40 5.57 3.56
CA LEU A 94 13.27 4.17 3.99
C LEU A 94 11.81 3.81 4.19
N VAL A 95 11.38 2.69 3.60
CA VAL A 95 9.98 2.22 3.62
C VAL A 95 9.91 0.79 4.12
N SER A 96 8.98 0.51 5.03
CA SER A 96 8.73 -0.82 5.59
C SER A 96 7.30 -1.31 5.38
N VAL A 97 6.35 -0.40 5.13
CA VAL A 97 4.94 -0.74 4.89
C VAL A 97 4.50 -0.10 3.59
N LEU A 98 3.89 -0.91 2.72
CA LEU A 98 3.35 -0.45 1.45
C LEU A 98 1.85 -0.79 1.40
N VAL A 99 1.04 0.21 1.08
CA VAL A 99 -0.39 0.00 0.78
C VAL A 99 -0.57 0.31 -0.70
N THR A 100 -0.73 -0.73 -1.50
CA THR A 100 -0.96 -0.58 -2.94
C THR A 100 -2.40 -0.17 -3.17
N LEU A 101 -2.61 0.89 -3.94
CA LEU A 101 -3.93 1.43 -4.24
C LEU A 101 -4.20 1.37 -5.72
N ALA A 102 -5.33 0.76 -6.10
CA ALA A 102 -5.86 0.78 -7.45
C ALA A 102 -7.31 1.28 -7.37
N GLY A 103 -7.55 2.52 -7.81
CA GLY A 103 -8.89 3.08 -7.85
C GLY A 103 -9.39 3.11 -9.29
N ASN A 104 -10.59 2.58 -9.56
CA ASN A 104 -11.11 2.51 -10.91
C ASN A 104 -11.71 3.83 -11.41
N ASP A 105 -11.89 4.80 -10.53
CA ASP A 105 -12.26 6.17 -10.88
C ASP A 105 -11.69 7.15 -9.85
N SER A 106 -11.83 8.46 -10.13
CA SER A 106 -11.28 9.50 -9.27
C SER A 106 -11.86 9.48 -7.86
N ASN A 107 -13.15 9.20 -7.71
CA ASN A 107 -13.80 9.18 -6.40
C ASN A 107 -13.27 8.02 -5.54
N ASN A 108 -13.19 6.81 -6.10
CA ASN A 108 -12.66 5.66 -5.39
C ASN A 108 -11.19 5.84 -5.03
N HIS A 109 -10.43 6.49 -5.90
CA HIS A 109 -9.03 6.81 -5.64
C HIS A 109 -8.89 7.74 -4.43
N ILE A 110 -9.66 8.83 -4.41
CA ILE A 110 -9.63 9.81 -3.31
C ILE A 110 -10.11 9.18 -2.01
N GLU A 111 -11.22 8.44 -2.04
CA GLU A 111 -11.75 7.76 -0.86
C GLU A 111 -10.74 6.77 -0.28
N GLY A 112 -10.01 6.07 -1.14
CA GLY A 112 -8.96 5.16 -0.73
C GLY A 112 -7.83 5.87 0.01
N ILE A 113 -7.38 7.02 -0.50
CA ILE A 113 -6.34 7.82 0.14
C ILE A 113 -6.80 8.28 1.52
N VAL A 114 -8.05 8.78 1.62
CA VAL A 114 -8.61 9.25 2.88
C VAL A 114 -8.64 8.13 3.93
N GLU A 115 -9.11 6.96 3.53
CA GLU A 115 -9.19 5.82 4.46
C GLU A 115 -7.81 5.34 4.92
N ILE A 116 -6.84 5.27 4.00
CA ILE A 116 -5.46 4.92 4.34
C ILE A 116 -4.89 5.93 5.35
N THR A 117 -5.09 7.21 5.10
CA THR A 117 -4.64 8.27 6.00
C THR A 117 -5.23 8.09 7.39
N GLN A 118 -6.54 7.82 7.47
CA GLN A 118 -7.22 7.60 8.75
C GLN A 118 -6.64 6.39 9.51
N ILE A 119 -6.36 5.31 8.81
CA ILE A 119 -5.85 4.08 9.42
C ILE A 119 -4.47 4.31 10.04
N PHE A 120 -3.61 5.07 9.37
CA PHE A 120 -2.24 5.29 9.85
C PHE A 120 -2.09 6.51 10.77
N ASP A 121 -3.08 7.38 10.83
CA ASP A 121 -3.01 8.62 11.62
C ASP A 121 -2.71 8.33 13.09
N ALA A 122 -1.71 9.01 13.63
CA ALA A 122 -1.31 8.89 15.03
C ALA A 122 -0.75 10.24 15.50
N PRO A 123 -1.63 11.20 15.86
CA PRO A 123 -1.21 12.54 16.25
C PRO A 123 -0.22 12.56 17.42
N GLU A 124 -0.26 11.54 18.27
CA GLU A 124 0.64 11.40 19.42
C GLU A 124 2.06 11.00 19.03
N SER A 125 2.26 10.52 17.80
CA SER A 125 3.58 10.14 17.29
C SER A 125 4.31 11.36 16.75
N SER A 126 5.64 11.38 16.86
CA SER A 126 6.47 12.44 16.29
C SER A 126 6.34 12.53 14.77
N ASP A 127 6.09 11.40 14.10
CA ASP A 127 5.93 11.33 12.64
C ASP A 127 4.49 11.56 12.19
N GLY A 128 3.54 11.65 13.13
CA GLY A 128 2.12 11.79 12.84
C GLY A 128 1.45 10.49 12.38
N ILE A 129 2.18 9.38 12.30
CA ILE A 129 1.65 8.09 11.88
C ILE A 129 2.20 6.96 12.75
N ASN A 130 1.54 5.80 12.67
CA ASN A 130 1.99 4.58 13.35
C ASN A 130 2.03 3.42 12.35
N ILE A 131 3.24 3.10 11.85
CA ILE A 131 3.43 1.92 11.00
C ILE A 131 3.74 0.67 11.82
N GLN A 132 4.23 0.85 13.06
CA GLN A 132 4.68 -0.27 13.87
C GLN A 132 3.55 -1.26 14.16
N LYS A 133 2.33 -0.78 14.31
CA LYS A 133 1.17 -1.65 14.53
C LYS A 133 0.97 -2.68 13.42
N PHE A 134 1.38 -2.34 12.18
CA PHE A 134 1.32 -3.30 11.08
C PHE A 134 2.58 -4.16 11.01
N LEU A 135 3.74 -3.61 11.35
CA LEU A 135 4.98 -4.39 11.39
C LEU A 135 4.93 -5.48 12.47
N ASP A 136 4.15 -5.27 13.52
CA ASP A 136 3.95 -6.24 14.58
C ASP A 136 3.00 -7.37 14.17
N CYS A 137 2.25 -7.21 13.09
CA CYS A 137 1.31 -8.23 12.62
C CYS A 137 2.05 -9.41 11.98
N LYS A 138 1.66 -10.61 12.36
CA LYS A 138 2.21 -11.85 11.81
C LYS A 138 1.19 -12.65 11.02
N THR A 139 -0.09 -12.29 11.14
CA THR A 139 -1.19 -12.94 10.44
C THR A 139 -2.11 -11.89 9.81
N LYS A 140 -2.84 -12.30 8.79
CA LYS A 140 -3.83 -11.41 8.16
C LYS A 140 -4.95 -11.04 9.14
N GLU A 141 -5.30 -11.94 10.03
CA GLU A 141 -6.33 -11.67 11.06
C GLU A 141 -5.90 -10.53 11.96
N GLU A 142 -4.63 -10.48 12.34
CA GLU A 142 -4.10 -9.38 13.15
C GLU A 142 -4.16 -8.05 12.37
N VAL A 143 -3.85 -8.07 11.06
CA VAL A 143 -3.95 -6.89 10.20
C VAL A 143 -5.38 -6.37 10.17
N LEU A 144 -6.35 -7.26 9.97
CA LEU A 144 -7.76 -6.88 9.90
C LEU A 144 -8.24 -6.28 11.23
N ALA A 145 -7.76 -6.82 12.35
CA ALA A 145 -8.09 -6.28 13.68
C ALA A 145 -7.51 -4.87 13.88
N VAL A 146 -6.29 -4.62 13.41
CA VAL A 146 -5.67 -3.29 13.47
C VAL A 146 -6.48 -2.28 12.66
N ILE A 147 -6.92 -2.68 11.46
CA ILE A 147 -7.75 -1.82 10.61
C ILE A 147 -9.08 -1.49 11.28
N ASP A 148 -9.76 -2.50 11.84
CA ASP A 148 -11.03 -2.31 12.53
C ASP A 148 -10.89 -1.33 13.70
N THR A 149 -9.85 -1.48 14.50
CA THR A 149 -9.60 -0.59 15.63
C THR A 149 -9.38 0.85 15.16
N ALA A 150 -8.62 1.04 14.10
CA ALA A 150 -8.32 2.37 13.58
C ALA A 150 -9.56 3.07 13.02
N LEU A 151 -10.43 2.33 12.32
CA LEU A 151 -11.62 2.90 11.69
C LEU A 151 -12.77 3.12 12.65
N ASN A 152 -12.77 2.43 13.79
CA ASN A 152 -13.85 2.55 14.80
C ASN A 152 -13.43 3.37 16.02
N ALA A 153 -12.26 3.99 15.98
CA ALA A 153 -11.75 4.82 17.06
C ALA A 153 -12.46 6.19 17.12
#